data_daae957ffda486d2ca0ac460472c452c
#
_entry.id   daae957ffda486d2ca0ac460472c452c
#
_cell.length_a   1.000
_cell.length_b   1.000
_cell.length_c   1.000
_cell.angle_alpha   90.00
_cell.angle_beta   90.00
_cell.angle_gamma   90.00
#
_symmetry.space_group_name_H-M   'P 1'
#
loop_
_entity.id
_entity.type
_entity.pdbx_description
1 polymer ?
#
loop_
_entity_poly.entity_id
_entity_poly.type
_entity_poly.pdbx_seq_one_letter_code
_entity_poly.pdbx_strand_id
1 'polypeptide(L)'
;MRLPAPQKQAIVGTARPLKAIAATPQFIEAAAAGVVSYGLMAFLMTAAPMAMVGCGHSVGEAALGIQWHVLAMFGPSFFTGRLIGRFGQRKITALGLVMIAASGLLALMGEGLSEFWGSLILLGVGWNFGFIGATAMLTACYTPAERTKVQALNDFLVFGTVAIASFGSGQLLHSVGWSGINIGMQPLVVIVLAIMAWQARKIKS
;
A
#
# COMPACT_ATOMS: atom_id res chain seq x y z
N MET A 1 31.67 27.31 10.87
CA MET A 1 30.27 27.58 10.61
C MET A 1 29.44 26.91 11.70
N ARG A 2 28.84 27.68 12.65
CA ARG A 2 28.03 27.11 13.73
C ARG A 2 26.60 26.93 13.21
N LEU A 3 26.08 25.71 13.20
CA LEU A 3 24.68 25.46 12.90
C LEU A 3 23.79 26.18 13.94
N PRO A 4 22.72 26.86 13.55
CA PRO A 4 21.78 27.42 14.49
C PRO A 4 21.19 26.33 15.37
N ALA A 5 21.09 26.62 16.68
CA ALA A 5 20.48 25.69 17.62
C ALA A 5 19.03 25.34 17.18
N PRO A 6 18.59 24.09 17.30
CA PRO A 6 17.23 23.71 16.93
C PRO A 6 16.25 24.51 17.77
N GLN A 7 15.46 25.37 17.14
CA GLN A 7 14.37 26.07 17.80
C GLN A 7 13.36 25.00 18.30
N LYS A 8 13.27 24.84 19.62
CA LYS A 8 12.14 24.13 20.23
C LYS A 8 10.88 24.92 19.92
N GLN A 9 10.19 24.57 18.84
CA GLN A 9 8.83 25.05 18.64
C GLN A 9 8.03 24.60 19.86
N ALA A 10 7.51 25.57 20.61
CA ALA A 10 6.62 25.31 21.73
C ALA A 10 5.39 24.56 21.15
N ILE A 11 5.25 23.28 21.50
CA ILE A 11 4.12 22.47 21.11
C ILE A 11 2.95 22.95 21.93
N VAL A 12 2.17 23.89 21.37
CA VAL A 12 0.96 24.42 21.99
C VAL A 12 -0.16 23.40 21.72
N GLY A 13 -0.55 22.67 22.76
CA GLY A 13 -1.68 21.76 22.75
C GLY A 13 -1.42 20.46 23.53
N THR A 14 -2.39 20.03 24.33
CA THR A 14 -2.37 18.72 24.98
C THR A 14 -2.58 17.63 23.91
N ALA A 15 -1.57 16.79 23.71
CA ALA A 15 -1.66 15.68 22.76
C ALA A 15 -2.70 14.64 23.22
N ARG A 16 -3.65 14.32 22.35
CA ARG A 16 -4.66 13.27 22.62
C ARG A 16 -3.98 11.91 22.90
N PRO A 17 -4.56 11.04 23.73
CA PRO A 17 -4.09 9.67 23.91
C PRO A 17 -4.05 8.93 22.57
N LEU A 18 -3.01 8.11 22.35
CA LEU A 18 -2.86 7.33 21.10
C LEU A 18 -4.10 6.47 20.81
N LYS A 19 -4.65 5.83 21.84
CA LYS A 19 -5.87 5.00 21.74
C LYS A 19 -7.07 5.79 21.21
N ALA A 20 -7.23 7.05 21.62
CA ALA A 20 -8.31 7.90 21.13
C ALA A 20 -8.15 8.25 19.65
N ILE A 21 -6.91 8.48 19.18
CA ILE A 21 -6.63 8.76 17.77
C ILE A 21 -6.81 7.48 16.93
N ALA A 22 -6.27 6.35 17.39
CA ALA A 22 -6.36 5.07 16.71
C ALA A 22 -7.81 4.56 16.55
N ALA A 23 -8.72 4.97 17.44
CA ALA A 23 -10.14 4.64 17.35
C ALA A 23 -10.91 5.57 16.39
N THR A 24 -10.29 6.60 15.82
CA THR A 24 -10.99 7.49 14.87
C THR A 24 -11.19 6.80 13.52
N PRO A 25 -12.38 6.99 12.89
CA PRO A 25 -12.64 6.42 11.57
C PRO A 25 -11.61 6.85 10.52
N GLN A 26 -11.10 8.08 10.61
CA GLN A 26 -10.09 8.62 9.69
C GLN A 26 -8.76 7.87 9.81
N PHE A 27 -8.30 7.58 11.05
CA PHE A 27 -7.08 6.81 11.26
C PHE A 27 -7.25 5.37 10.76
N ILE A 28 -8.38 4.72 11.08
CA ILE A 28 -8.68 3.34 10.65
C ILE A 28 -8.67 3.24 9.12
N GLU A 29 -9.30 4.19 8.43
CA GLU A 29 -9.31 4.25 6.97
C GLU A 29 -7.90 4.40 6.38
N ALA A 30 -7.12 5.37 6.89
CA ALA A 30 -5.78 5.63 6.40
C ALA A 30 -4.83 4.44 6.68
N ALA A 31 -4.85 3.91 7.91
CA ALA A 31 -4.01 2.79 8.30
C ALA A 31 -4.37 1.51 7.53
N ALA A 32 -5.66 1.19 7.39
CA ALA A 32 -6.10 0.02 6.63
C ALA A 32 -5.68 0.11 5.15
N ALA A 33 -5.85 1.27 4.53
CA ALA A 33 -5.41 1.49 3.16
C ALA A 33 -3.88 1.34 3.00
N GLY A 34 -3.10 1.90 3.91
CA GLY A 34 -1.64 1.77 3.91
C GLY A 34 -1.17 0.33 4.13
N VAL A 35 -1.74 -0.36 5.12
CA VAL A 35 -1.43 -1.76 5.46
C VAL A 35 -1.75 -2.68 4.29
N VAL A 36 -2.94 -2.56 3.70
CA VAL A 36 -3.35 -3.43 2.58
C VAL A 36 -2.55 -3.12 1.33
N SER A 37 -2.33 -1.84 1.00
CA SER A 37 -1.53 -1.47 -0.18
C SER A 37 -0.10 -2.00 -0.09
N TYR A 38 0.57 -1.83 1.04
CA TYR A 38 1.96 -2.26 1.19
C TYR A 38 2.08 -3.76 1.44
N GLY A 39 1.20 -4.31 2.29
CA GLY A 39 1.21 -5.74 2.60
C GLY A 39 0.98 -6.61 1.36
N LEU A 40 -0.02 -6.28 0.53
CA LEU A 40 -0.30 -7.01 -0.71
C LEU A 40 0.81 -6.84 -1.74
N MET A 41 1.36 -5.64 -1.88
CA MET A 41 2.51 -5.40 -2.75
C MET A 41 3.70 -6.25 -2.35
N ALA A 42 4.10 -6.24 -1.07
CA ALA A 42 5.23 -7.01 -0.58
C ALA A 42 5.00 -8.52 -0.72
N PHE A 43 3.77 -8.98 -0.45
CA PHE A 43 3.35 -10.37 -0.60
C PHE A 43 3.50 -10.86 -2.04
N LEU A 44 2.92 -10.14 -3.00
CA LEU A 44 2.95 -10.52 -4.41
C LEU A 44 4.34 -10.35 -5.03
N MET A 45 5.05 -9.27 -4.71
CA MET A 45 6.42 -9.04 -5.18
C MET A 45 7.37 -10.16 -4.73
N THR A 46 7.17 -10.72 -3.51
CA THR A 46 7.97 -11.84 -3.02
C THR A 46 7.58 -13.16 -3.68
N ALA A 47 6.29 -13.40 -3.91
CA ALA A 47 5.79 -14.63 -4.52
C ALA A 47 6.03 -14.71 -6.03
N ALA A 48 5.95 -13.57 -6.75
CA ALA A 48 5.97 -13.54 -8.21
C ALA A 48 7.22 -14.17 -8.85
N PRO A 49 8.47 -13.87 -8.41
CA PRO A 49 9.64 -14.52 -9.00
C PRO A 49 9.64 -16.03 -8.85
N MET A 50 9.18 -16.54 -7.69
CA MET A 50 9.07 -17.98 -7.46
C MET A 50 7.99 -18.61 -8.35
N ALA A 51 6.84 -17.93 -8.51
CA ALA A 51 5.77 -18.36 -9.40
C ALA A 51 6.25 -18.39 -10.86
N MET A 52 6.93 -17.33 -11.33
CA MET A 52 7.47 -17.25 -12.69
C MET A 52 8.42 -18.41 -12.99
N VAL A 53 9.39 -18.68 -12.10
CA VAL A 53 10.32 -19.80 -12.28
C VAL A 53 9.58 -21.14 -12.23
N GLY A 54 8.59 -21.27 -11.35
CA GLY A 54 7.73 -22.47 -11.28
C GLY A 54 6.91 -22.73 -12.55
N CYS A 55 6.52 -21.66 -13.26
CA CYS A 55 5.85 -21.74 -14.58
C CYS A 55 6.82 -21.90 -15.77
N GLY A 56 8.12 -22.07 -15.52
CA GLY A 56 9.12 -22.34 -16.57
C GLY A 56 9.80 -21.10 -17.15
N HIS A 57 9.55 -19.90 -16.60
CA HIS A 57 10.27 -18.68 -16.99
C HIS A 57 11.69 -18.68 -16.41
N SER A 58 12.61 -18.02 -17.11
CA SER A 58 13.99 -17.90 -16.65
C SER A 58 14.10 -16.95 -15.44
N VAL A 59 15.16 -17.15 -14.64
CA VAL A 59 15.50 -16.23 -13.53
C VAL A 59 15.73 -14.80 -14.04
N GLY A 60 16.28 -14.64 -15.25
CA GLY A 60 16.49 -13.34 -15.88
C GLY A 60 15.16 -12.62 -16.18
N GLU A 61 14.17 -13.32 -16.70
CA GLU A 61 12.82 -12.76 -16.95
C GLU A 61 12.10 -12.39 -15.66
N ALA A 62 12.24 -13.20 -14.61
CA ALA A 62 11.72 -12.89 -13.29
C ALA A 62 12.39 -11.64 -12.71
N ALA A 63 13.70 -11.51 -12.81
CA ALA A 63 14.45 -10.33 -12.37
C ALA A 63 14.03 -9.06 -13.14
N LEU A 64 13.81 -9.15 -14.46
CA LEU A 64 13.30 -8.04 -15.27
C LEU A 64 11.88 -7.64 -14.84
N GLY A 65 11.02 -8.60 -14.53
CA GLY A 65 9.68 -8.32 -13.99
C GLY A 65 9.74 -7.51 -12.69
N ILE A 66 10.64 -7.84 -11.78
CA ILE A 66 10.87 -7.07 -10.54
C ILE A 66 11.44 -5.68 -10.85
N GLN A 67 12.35 -5.53 -11.81
CA GLN A 67 12.86 -4.21 -12.20
C GLN A 67 11.75 -3.30 -12.72
N TRP A 68 10.89 -3.81 -13.62
CA TRP A 68 9.72 -3.06 -14.10
C TRP A 68 8.74 -2.71 -12.98
N HIS A 69 8.51 -3.62 -12.04
CA HIS A 69 7.71 -3.36 -10.85
C HIS A 69 8.27 -2.19 -10.03
N VAL A 70 9.58 -2.22 -9.72
CA VAL A 70 10.23 -1.16 -8.95
C VAL A 70 10.18 0.18 -9.68
N LEU A 71 10.39 0.21 -11.00
CA LEU A 71 10.23 1.41 -11.80
C LEU A 71 8.79 1.94 -11.74
N ALA A 72 7.81 1.05 -11.79
CA ALA A 72 6.39 1.40 -11.68
C ALA A 72 6.00 1.87 -10.26
N MET A 73 6.67 1.38 -9.21
CA MET A 73 6.50 1.86 -7.83
C MET A 73 6.96 3.31 -7.66
N PHE A 74 8.12 3.67 -8.20
CA PHE A 74 8.74 4.96 -7.91
C PHE A 74 8.54 5.99 -9.03
N GLY A 75 8.38 5.57 -10.28
CA GLY A 75 8.17 6.47 -11.42
C GLY A 75 7.00 7.45 -11.22
N PRO A 76 5.82 7.00 -10.82
CA PRO A 76 4.69 7.90 -10.59
C PRO A 76 4.90 8.93 -9.48
N SER A 77 5.85 8.74 -8.56
CA SER A 77 6.09 9.65 -7.42
C SER A 77 6.38 11.09 -7.86
N PHE A 78 6.92 11.29 -9.07
CA PHE A 78 7.15 12.64 -9.62
C PHE A 78 5.86 13.46 -9.82
N PHE A 79 4.71 12.81 -9.95
CA PHE A 79 3.42 13.47 -10.18
C PHE A 79 2.32 13.08 -9.19
N THR A 80 2.48 12.00 -8.41
CA THR A 80 1.48 11.53 -7.44
C THR A 80 1.08 12.64 -6.46
N GLY A 81 2.03 13.44 -5.98
CA GLY A 81 1.73 14.58 -5.11
C GLY A 81 0.82 15.62 -5.77
N ARG A 82 1.01 15.91 -7.08
CA ARG A 82 0.14 16.81 -7.84
C ARG A 82 -1.26 16.22 -8.03
N LEU A 83 -1.35 14.91 -8.27
CA LEU A 83 -2.64 14.23 -8.38
C LEU A 83 -3.40 14.28 -7.06
N ILE A 84 -2.73 14.05 -5.93
CA ILE A 84 -3.33 14.18 -4.59
C ILE A 84 -3.82 15.61 -4.36
N GLY A 85 -3.02 16.62 -4.71
CA GLY A 85 -3.42 18.02 -4.59
C GLY A 85 -4.62 18.39 -5.46
N ARG A 86 -4.75 17.81 -6.66
CA ARG A 86 -5.83 18.10 -7.61
C ARG A 86 -7.12 17.31 -7.33
N PHE A 87 -7.02 16.03 -7.02
CA PHE A 87 -8.17 15.12 -6.92
C PHE A 87 -8.51 14.72 -5.49
N GLY A 88 -7.61 15.02 -4.55
CA GLY A 88 -7.73 14.64 -3.14
C GLY A 88 -7.14 13.27 -2.83
N GLN A 89 -6.57 13.17 -1.63
CA GLN A 89 -5.85 11.98 -1.16
C GLN A 89 -6.70 10.70 -1.19
N ARG A 90 -7.98 10.78 -0.74
CA ARG A 90 -8.90 9.62 -0.69
C ARG A 90 -9.17 9.00 -2.07
N LYS A 91 -9.39 9.84 -3.11
CA LYS A 91 -9.64 9.34 -4.47
C LYS A 91 -8.40 8.67 -5.06
N ILE A 92 -7.21 9.24 -4.84
CA ILE A 92 -5.96 8.66 -5.33
C ILE A 92 -5.65 7.35 -4.61
N THR A 93 -5.88 7.28 -3.29
CA THR A 93 -5.74 6.02 -2.52
C THR A 93 -6.70 4.94 -3.05
N ALA A 94 -7.97 5.28 -3.28
CA ALA A 94 -8.94 4.34 -3.83
C ALA A 94 -8.55 3.87 -5.24
N LEU A 95 -8.06 4.76 -6.10
CA LEU A 95 -7.54 4.40 -7.42
C LEU A 95 -6.38 3.41 -7.30
N GLY A 96 -5.44 3.65 -6.38
CA GLY A 96 -4.33 2.74 -6.11
C GLY A 96 -4.81 1.34 -5.70
N LEU A 97 -5.76 1.26 -4.78
CA LEU A 97 -6.36 -0.01 -4.35
C LEU A 97 -7.08 -0.74 -5.50
N VAL A 98 -7.82 -0.01 -6.35
CA VAL A 98 -8.45 -0.58 -7.55
C VAL A 98 -7.39 -1.13 -8.51
N MET A 99 -6.26 -0.44 -8.70
CA MET A 99 -5.16 -0.93 -9.54
C MET A 99 -4.49 -2.17 -8.94
N ILE A 100 -4.34 -2.25 -7.61
CA ILE A 100 -3.86 -3.45 -6.91
C ILE A 100 -4.84 -4.62 -7.16
N ALA A 101 -6.15 -4.41 -7.05
CA ALA A 101 -7.13 -5.45 -7.37
C ALA A 101 -7.03 -5.87 -8.84
N ALA A 102 -6.95 -4.91 -9.75
CA ALA A 102 -6.81 -5.16 -11.19
C ALA A 102 -5.51 -5.92 -11.54
N SER A 103 -4.41 -5.68 -10.80
CA SER A 103 -3.17 -6.44 -10.98
C SER A 103 -3.37 -7.93 -10.69
N GLY A 104 -4.09 -8.26 -9.61
CA GLY A 104 -4.43 -9.65 -9.30
C GLY A 104 -5.37 -10.28 -10.33
N LEU A 105 -6.35 -9.51 -10.86
CA LEU A 105 -7.21 -10.00 -11.94
C LEU A 105 -6.43 -10.26 -13.23
N LEU A 106 -5.47 -9.39 -13.57
CA LEU A 106 -4.58 -9.60 -14.72
C LEU A 106 -3.71 -10.85 -14.53
N ALA A 107 -3.21 -11.09 -13.32
CA ALA A 107 -2.46 -12.29 -12.99
C ALA A 107 -3.27 -13.60 -13.12
N LEU A 108 -4.61 -13.52 -13.10
CA LEU A 108 -5.50 -14.67 -13.31
C LEU A 108 -5.80 -14.94 -14.78
N MET A 109 -5.40 -14.06 -15.70
CA MET A 109 -5.66 -14.23 -17.13
C MET A 109 -4.73 -15.24 -17.80
N GLY A 110 -3.58 -15.55 -17.16
CA GLY A 110 -2.62 -16.52 -17.67
C GLY A 110 -1.30 -16.51 -16.89
N GLU A 111 -0.44 -17.45 -17.26
CA GLU A 111 0.90 -17.62 -16.68
C GLU A 111 2.01 -17.23 -17.66
N GLY A 112 1.67 -16.48 -18.69
CA GLY A 112 2.63 -15.95 -19.66
C GLY A 112 3.45 -14.79 -19.11
N LEU A 113 4.54 -14.47 -19.79
CA LEU A 113 5.45 -13.40 -19.39
C LEU A 113 4.77 -12.04 -19.37
N SER A 114 3.86 -11.78 -20.32
CA SER A 114 3.08 -10.55 -20.41
C SER A 114 2.14 -10.35 -19.22
N GLU A 115 1.48 -11.41 -18.79
CA GLU A 115 0.56 -11.42 -17.65
C GLU A 115 1.32 -11.14 -16.34
N PHE A 116 2.46 -11.83 -16.13
CA PHE A 116 3.32 -11.58 -14.97
C PHE A 116 3.85 -10.15 -14.94
N TRP A 117 4.45 -9.68 -16.02
CA TRP A 117 5.04 -8.33 -16.07
C TRP A 117 3.97 -7.25 -15.99
N GLY A 118 2.87 -7.40 -16.74
CA GLY A 118 1.75 -6.47 -16.69
C GLY A 118 1.12 -6.36 -15.29
N SER A 119 0.92 -7.51 -14.64
CA SER A 119 0.43 -7.58 -13.25
C SER A 119 1.40 -6.87 -12.30
N LEU A 120 2.70 -7.13 -12.38
CA LEU A 120 3.71 -6.52 -11.52
C LEU A 120 3.83 -5.01 -11.73
N ILE A 121 3.78 -4.53 -12.98
CA ILE A 121 3.78 -3.09 -13.30
C ILE A 121 2.54 -2.42 -12.70
N LEU A 122 1.36 -3.00 -12.92
CA LEU A 122 0.11 -2.45 -12.40
C LEU A 122 0.07 -2.46 -10.87
N LEU A 123 0.61 -3.51 -10.24
CA LEU A 123 0.79 -3.60 -8.79
C LEU A 123 1.69 -2.47 -8.27
N GLY A 124 2.79 -2.18 -8.95
CA GLY A 124 3.72 -1.11 -8.57
C GLY A 124 3.08 0.27 -8.61
N VAL A 125 2.38 0.62 -9.71
CA VAL A 125 1.65 1.89 -9.81
C VAL A 125 0.53 1.95 -8.77
N GLY A 126 -0.20 0.85 -8.57
CA GLY A 126 -1.26 0.73 -7.58
C GLY A 126 -0.74 0.95 -6.16
N TRP A 127 0.41 0.37 -5.82
CA TRP A 127 1.07 0.62 -4.54
C TRP A 127 1.45 2.09 -4.37
N ASN A 128 2.03 2.71 -5.39
CA ASN A 128 2.41 4.13 -5.31
C ASN A 128 1.22 5.01 -4.94
N PHE A 129 0.11 4.88 -5.66
CA PHE A 129 -1.09 5.69 -5.39
C PHE A 129 -1.76 5.31 -4.07
N GLY A 130 -1.86 4.01 -3.78
CA GLY A 130 -2.48 3.49 -2.57
C GLY A 130 -1.72 3.90 -1.32
N PHE A 131 -0.43 3.63 -1.26
CA PHE A 131 0.39 3.86 -0.07
C PHE A 131 0.74 5.34 0.15
N ILE A 132 1.13 6.08 -0.91
CA ILE A 132 1.41 7.52 -0.79
C ILE A 132 0.13 8.28 -0.44
N GLY A 133 -1.01 7.91 -1.06
CA GLY A 133 -2.30 8.49 -0.74
C GLY A 133 -2.74 8.20 0.69
N ALA A 134 -2.58 6.96 1.18
CA ALA A 134 -2.87 6.57 2.56
C ALA A 134 -1.97 7.33 3.57
N THR A 135 -0.69 7.48 3.25
CA THR A 135 0.24 8.29 4.06
C THR A 135 -0.21 9.76 4.14
N ALA A 136 -0.67 10.32 3.02
CA ALA A 136 -1.25 11.67 3.01
C ALA A 136 -2.53 11.75 3.85
N MET A 137 -3.41 10.74 3.79
CA MET A 137 -4.60 10.65 4.66
C MET A 137 -4.22 10.58 6.13
N LEU A 138 -3.19 9.81 6.49
CA LEU A 138 -2.71 9.67 7.85
C LEU A 138 -2.25 11.02 8.42
N THR A 139 -1.58 11.86 7.62
CA THR A 139 -1.11 13.18 8.08
C THR A 139 -2.24 14.11 8.51
N ALA A 140 -3.46 13.89 8.01
CA ALA A 140 -4.65 14.65 8.42
C ALA A 140 -5.28 14.16 9.74
N CYS A 141 -4.80 13.03 10.30
CA CYS A 141 -5.37 12.42 11.51
C CYS A 141 -4.77 12.96 12.81
N TYR A 142 -3.63 13.66 12.76
CA TYR A 142 -2.87 14.07 13.94
C TYR A 142 -2.35 15.49 13.88
N THR A 143 -2.10 16.06 15.05
CA THR A 143 -1.40 17.34 15.23
C THR A 143 0.12 17.13 15.27
N PRO A 144 0.94 18.20 15.11
CA PRO A 144 2.40 18.10 15.25
C PRO A 144 2.85 17.45 16.57
N ALA A 145 2.13 17.69 17.67
CA ALA A 145 2.40 17.09 18.99
C ALA A 145 2.16 15.57 19.03
N GLU A 146 1.29 15.06 18.17
CA GLU A 146 0.86 13.66 18.13
C GLU A 146 1.63 12.84 17.08
N ARG A 147 2.34 13.52 16.17
CA ARG A 147 2.97 12.95 14.96
C ARG A 147 3.79 11.70 15.27
N THR A 148 4.74 11.77 16.18
CA THR A 148 5.69 10.69 16.44
C THR A 148 4.97 9.39 16.87
N LYS A 149 4.01 9.48 17.80
CA LYS A 149 3.30 8.30 18.29
C LYS A 149 2.34 7.71 17.27
N VAL A 150 1.69 8.56 16.44
CA VAL A 150 0.75 8.10 15.42
C VAL A 150 1.50 7.46 14.25
N GLN A 151 2.59 8.06 13.80
CA GLN A 151 3.43 7.48 12.76
C GLN A 151 4.08 6.18 13.24
N ALA A 152 4.61 6.12 14.47
CA ALA A 152 5.18 4.89 15.01
C ALA A 152 4.15 3.73 15.05
N LEU A 153 2.90 4.01 15.44
CA LEU A 153 1.84 3.00 15.40
C LEU A 153 1.54 2.56 13.95
N ASN A 154 1.40 3.52 13.04
CA ASN A 154 1.15 3.22 11.63
C ASN A 154 2.28 2.37 11.02
N ASP A 155 3.53 2.76 11.26
CA ASP A 155 4.70 2.07 10.73
C ASP A 155 4.81 0.65 11.31
N PHE A 156 4.50 0.47 12.60
CA PHE A 156 4.42 -0.83 13.22
C PHE A 156 3.37 -1.73 12.54
N LEU A 157 2.17 -1.19 12.25
CA LEU A 157 1.11 -1.92 11.56
C LEU A 157 1.51 -2.27 10.12
N VAL A 158 2.05 -1.30 9.38
CA VAL A 158 2.45 -1.49 7.98
C VAL A 158 3.60 -2.46 7.87
N PHE A 159 4.74 -2.21 8.53
CA PHE A 159 5.93 -3.04 8.38
C PHE A 159 5.81 -4.38 9.10
N GLY A 160 5.03 -4.45 10.18
CA GLY A 160 4.66 -5.73 10.79
C GLY A 160 3.86 -6.62 9.82
N THR A 161 2.89 -6.04 9.12
CA THR A 161 2.13 -6.75 8.08
C THR A 161 3.02 -7.15 6.90
N VAL A 162 3.91 -6.27 6.45
CA VAL A 162 4.89 -6.56 5.39
C VAL A 162 5.77 -7.75 5.77
N ALA A 163 6.28 -7.79 7.00
CA ALA A 163 7.10 -8.90 7.47
C ALA A 163 6.32 -10.23 7.44
N ILE A 164 5.09 -10.24 7.97
CA ILE A 164 4.22 -11.42 7.97
C ILE A 164 3.89 -11.84 6.53
N ALA A 165 3.52 -10.90 5.67
CA ALA A 165 3.18 -11.15 4.28
C ALA A 165 4.36 -11.75 3.49
N SER A 166 5.55 -11.16 3.62
CA SER A 166 6.76 -11.67 2.95
C SER A 166 7.15 -13.06 3.44
N PHE A 167 7.08 -13.31 4.75
CA PHE A 167 7.37 -14.62 5.34
C PHE A 167 6.37 -15.70 4.88
N GLY A 168 5.08 -15.35 4.83
CA GLY A 168 4.02 -16.27 4.45
C GLY A 168 3.88 -16.50 2.95
N SER A 169 4.45 -15.61 2.10
CA SER A 169 4.21 -15.61 0.66
C SER A 169 4.64 -16.90 -0.04
N GLY A 170 5.83 -17.41 0.26
CA GLY A 170 6.35 -18.64 -0.34
C GLY A 170 5.56 -19.88 0.07
N GLN A 171 5.20 -19.98 1.36
CA GLN A 171 4.42 -21.12 1.88
C GLN A 171 2.99 -21.12 1.31
N LEU A 172 2.38 -19.94 1.21
CA LEU A 172 1.04 -19.83 0.64
C LEU A 172 1.06 -20.08 -0.88
N LEU A 173 2.09 -19.59 -1.59
CA LEU A 173 2.27 -19.89 -3.01
C LEU A 173 2.37 -21.41 -3.24
N HIS A 174 3.11 -22.13 -2.38
CA HIS A 174 3.23 -23.59 -2.49
C HIS A 174 1.92 -24.32 -2.22
N SER A 175 1.08 -23.82 -1.30
CA SER A 175 -0.16 -24.50 -0.89
C SER A 175 -1.37 -24.23 -1.81
N VAL A 176 -1.54 -22.99 -2.29
CA VAL A 176 -2.72 -22.58 -3.09
C VAL A 176 -2.39 -22.13 -4.50
N GLY A 177 -1.10 -22.08 -4.86
CA GLY A 177 -0.63 -21.66 -6.18
C GLY A 177 -0.75 -20.16 -6.45
N TRP A 178 -0.25 -19.75 -7.63
CA TRP A 178 -0.27 -18.35 -8.06
C TRP A 178 -1.69 -17.78 -8.18
N SER A 179 -2.61 -18.53 -8.80
CA SER A 179 -4.00 -18.12 -8.91
C SER A 179 -4.69 -17.99 -7.56
N GLY A 180 -4.43 -18.93 -6.64
CA GLY A 180 -5.02 -18.91 -5.29
C GLY A 180 -4.66 -17.68 -4.50
N ILE A 181 -3.39 -17.23 -4.55
CA ILE A 181 -2.98 -16.00 -3.84
C ILE A 181 -3.57 -14.74 -4.46
N ASN A 182 -3.71 -14.67 -5.80
CA ASN A 182 -4.33 -13.54 -6.49
C ASN A 182 -5.84 -13.44 -6.26
N ILE A 183 -6.54 -14.57 -6.11
CA ILE A 183 -7.94 -14.61 -5.67
C ILE A 183 -8.05 -14.15 -4.20
N GLY A 184 -7.19 -14.70 -3.33
CA GLY A 184 -7.22 -14.44 -1.89
C GLY A 184 -6.96 -12.98 -1.50
N MET A 185 -6.27 -12.21 -2.33
CA MET A 185 -6.07 -10.79 -2.07
C MET A 185 -7.31 -9.92 -2.33
N GLN A 186 -8.22 -10.33 -3.23
CA GLN A 186 -9.36 -9.51 -3.64
C GLN A 186 -10.28 -9.10 -2.48
N PRO A 187 -10.68 -10.00 -1.56
CA PRO A 187 -11.52 -9.63 -0.43
C PRO A 187 -10.91 -8.52 0.44
N LEU A 188 -9.59 -8.53 0.64
CA LEU A 188 -8.91 -7.51 1.45
C LEU A 188 -9.02 -6.12 0.83
N VAL A 189 -8.82 -6.02 -0.48
CA VAL A 189 -8.98 -4.75 -1.22
C VAL A 189 -10.43 -4.29 -1.18
N VAL A 190 -11.39 -5.19 -1.42
CA VAL A 190 -12.82 -4.88 -1.41
C VAL A 190 -13.26 -4.36 -0.04
N ILE A 191 -12.83 -4.97 1.06
CA ILE A 191 -13.14 -4.52 2.42
C ILE A 191 -12.65 -3.09 2.64
N VAL A 192 -11.40 -2.77 2.27
CA VAL A 192 -10.85 -1.42 2.46
C VAL A 192 -11.59 -0.41 1.58
N LEU A 193 -11.88 -0.73 0.32
CA LEU A 193 -12.66 0.14 -0.55
C LEU A 193 -14.08 0.37 -0.01
N ALA A 194 -14.71 -0.65 0.58
CA ALA A 194 -16.02 -0.54 1.22
C ALA A 194 -15.97 0.40 2.44
N ILE A 195 -14.93 0.28 3.29
CA ILE A 195 -14.69 1.18 4.42
C ILE A 195 -14.55 2.63 3.91
N MET A 196 -13.74 2.86 2.88
CA MET A 196 -13.53 4.18 2.28
C MET A 196 -14.84 4.77 1.71
N ALA A 197 -15.61 3.97 1.00
CA ALA A 197 -16.89 4.38 0.42
C ALA A 197 -17.93 4.72 1.51
N TRP A 198 -17.99 3.91 2.57
CA TRP A 198 -18.91 4.16 3.70
C TRP A 198 -18.57 5.46 4.42
N GLN A 199 -17.30 5.72 4.70
CA GLN A 199 -16.86 6.96 5.34
C GLN A 199 -17.07 8.19 4.45
N ALA A 200 -16.88 8.05 3.12
CA ALA A 200 -17.13 9.12 2.17
C ALA A 200 -18.61 9.58 2.16
N ARG A 201 -19.54 8.65 2.41
CA ARG A 201 -20.98 8.96 2.50
C ARG A 201 -21.31 9.74 3.78
N LYS A 202 -20.72 9.35 4.92
CA LYS A 202 -20.95 10.02 6.21
C LYS A 202 -20.45 11.47 6.29
N ILE A 203 -19.49 11.85 5.47
CA ILE A 203 -18.97 13.23 5.43
C ILE A 203 -19.87 14.14 4.57
N LYS A 204 -20.68 13.55 3.69
CA LYS A 204 -21.59 14.31 2.80
C LYS A 204 -23.00 14.48 3.38
N SER A 205 -23.38 13.69 4.37
CA SER A 205 -24.59 13.82 5.17
C SER A 205 -24.37 14.74 6.37
#